data_4ba50e3601f3a145a577dd7a74ac34bb
#
_entry.id   4ba50e3601f3a145a577dd7a74ac34bb
#
_cell.length_a   1.000
_cell.length_b   1.000
_cell.length_c   1.000
_cell.angle_alpha   90.00
_cell.angle_beta   90.00
_cell.angle_gamma   90.00
#
_symmetry.space_group_name_H-M   'P 1'
#
loop_
_entity.id
_entity.type
_entity.pdbx_description
1 polymer ?
#
loop_
_entity_poly.entity_id
_entity_poly.type
_entity_poly.pdbx_seq_one_letter_code
_entity_poly.pdbx_strand_id
1 'polypeptide(L)'
;MELALMSQELAVCRLEEHDPVPDWAWRGELVSITRARGELSLICASGAVPADAAKVERGWRALVVTTAMDFSVTGVAAALTAPLAQAGVSVLPVATYDTDYFLVKCERLADAIEALLAAGHQVIA
;
A
#
# COMPACT_ATOMS: atom_id res chain seq x y z
N MET A 1 10.42 13.89 3.93
CA MET A 1 10.91 12.48 3.86
C MET A 1 11.09 12.09 2.41
N GLU A 2 11.87 11.06 2.16
CA GLU A 2 12.02 10.52 0.82
C GLU A 2 11.22 9.23 0.70
N LEU A 3 10.46 9.12 -0.39
CA LEU A 3 9.70 7.92 -0.72
C LEU A 3 10.11 7.43 -2.09
N ALA A 4 10.07 6.12 -2.27
CA ALA A 4 10.26 5.49 -3.57
C ALA A 4 8.94 4.94 -4.08
N LEU A 5 8.68 5.14 -5.36
CA LEU A 5 7.52 4.53 -6.01
C LEU A 5 7.90 3.12 -6.44
N MET A 6 7.19 2.13 -5.92
CA MET A 6 7.36 0.74 -6.35
C MET A 6 6.71 0.55 -7.72
N SER A 7 7.34 -0.23 -8.58
CA SER A 7 6.94 -0.36 -9.98
C SER A 7 5.70 -1.23 -10.19
N GLN A 8 5.44 -2.15 -9.29
CA GLN A 8 4.43 -3.17 -9.48
C GLN A 8 3.04 -2.69 -9.08
N GLU A 9 2.05 -2.99 -9.92
CA GLU A 9 0.65 -2.82 -9.54
C GLU A 9 0.24 -3.90 -8.54
N LEU A 10 -0.45 -3.49 -7.50
CA LEU A 10 -0.90 -4.35 -6.41
C LEU A 10 -2.41 -4.50 -6.42
N ALA A 11 -2.88 -5.57 -5.82
CA ALA A 11 -4.29 -5.83 -5.60
C ALA A 11 -4.55 -6.12 -4.13
N VAL A 12 -5.72 -5.70 -3.66
CA VAL A 12 -6.21 -6.01 -2.32
C VAL A 12 -7.34 -7.01 -2.47
N CYS A 13 -7.22 -8.16 -1.83
CA CYS A 13 -8.17 -9.25 -1.96
C CYS A 13 -8.73 -9.64 -0.61
N ARG A 14 -10.00 -10.05 -0.60
CA ARG A 14 -10.63 -10.59 0.60
C ARG A 14 -11.08 -12.02 0.37
N LEU A 15 -10.68 -12.90 1.28
CA LEU A 15 -11.15 -14.28 1.38
C LEU A 15 -11.84 -14.49 2.73
N GLU A 16 -12.40 -15.67 2.95
CA GLU A 16 -12.99 -16.01 4.23
C GLU A 16 -11.91 -16.27 5.28
N GLU A 17 -12.22 -16.01 6.54
CA GLU A 17 -11.25 -16.03 7.64
C GLU A 17 -10.42 -17.31 7.68
N HIS A 18 -11.07 -18.46 7.49
CA HIS A 18 -10.41 -19.76 7.64
C HIS A 18 -9.98 -20.39 6.32
N ASP A 19 -10.09 -19.67 5.22
CA ASP A 19 -9.58 -20.15 3.94
C ASP A 19 -8.06 -20.29 4.00
N PRO A 20 -7.50 -21.29 3.30
CA PRO A 20 -6.06 -21.35 3.13
C PRO A 20 -5.57 -20.15 2.31
N VAL A 21 -4.35 -19.71 2.58
CA VAL A 21 -3.72 -18.65 1.79
C VAL A 21 -3.37 -19.25 0.43
N PRO A 22 -3.90 -18.70 -0.67
CA PRO A 22 -3.58 -19.22 -2.00
C PRO A 22 -2.10 -19.03 -2.34
N ASP A 23 -1.56 -19.94 -3.17
CA ASP A 23 -0.16 -19.83 -3.60
C ASP A 23 0.13 -18.51 -4.32
N TRP A 24 -0.83 -18.03 -5.14
CA TRP A 24 -0.64 -16.79 -5.88
C TRP A 24 -0.54 -15.56 -4.98
N ALA A 25 -1.03 -15.62 -3.74
CA ALA A 25 -0.99 -14.50 -2.81
C ALA A 25 0.44 -14.17 -2.34
N TRP A 26 1.38 -15.09 -2.51
CA TRP A 26 2.77 -14.90 -2.11
C TRP A 26 3.62 -14.20 -3.17
N ARG A 27 3.03 -13.80 -4.29
CA ARG A 27 3.73 -13.20 -5.41
C ARG A 27 3.63 -11.68 -5.39
N GLY A 28 4.76 -11.02 -5.50
CA GLY A 28 4.83 -9.57 -5.57
C GLY A 28 6.02 -9.01 -4.82
N GLU A 29 6.32 -7.74 -5.10
CA GLU A 29 7.36 -6.99 -4.39
C GLU A 29 6.91 -6.67 -2.96
N LEU A 30 5.61 -6.51 -2.75
CA LEU A 30 4.99 -6.34 -1.45
C LEU A 30 3.90 -7.39 -1.29
N VAL A 31 4.02 -8.20 -0.24
CA VAL A 31 3.01 -9.18 0.12
C VAL A 31 2.61 -8.93 1.56
N SER A 32 1.32 -8.78 1.81
CA SER A 32 0.80 -8.60 3.16
C SER A 32 -0.41 -9.50 3.34
N ILE A 33 -0.43 -10.26 4.44
CA ILE A 33 -1.48 -11.22 4.73
C ILE A 33 -1.97 -10.97 6.15
N THR A 34 -3.25 -10.70 6.29
CA THR A 34 -3.86 -10.46 7.60
C THR A 34 -5.08 -11.37 7.76
N ARG A 35 -5.05 -12.21 8.79
CA ARG A 35 -6.19 -13.04 9.16
C ARG A 35 -6.76 -12.54 10.48
N ALA A 36 -7.97 -12.06 10.47
CA ALA A 36 -8.63 -11.57 11.68
C ALA A 36 -10.13 -11.37 11.47
N ARG A 37 -10.90 -11.58 12.52
CA ARG A 37 -12.29 -11.12 12.65
C ARG A 37 -13.17 -11.33 11.41
N GLY A 38 -13.22 -12.54 10.93
CA GLY A 38 -14.13 -12.89 9.83
C GLY A 38 -13.57 -12.69 8.46
N GLU A 39 -12.29 -12.33 8.33
CA GLU A 39 -11.70 -12.15 7.01
C GLU A 39 -10.25 -12.61 6.93
N LEU A 40 -9.86 -12.93 5.72
CA LEU A 40 -8.48 -13.08 5.31
C LEU A 40 -8.22 -12.01 4.25
N SER A 41 -7.39 -11.03 4.57
CA SER A 41 -7.06 -9.91 3.69
C SER A 41 -5.68 -10.11 3.10
N LEU A 42 -5.55 -9.93 1.79
CA LEU A 42 -4.30 -10.15 1.07
C LEU A 42 -3.94 -8.91 0.27
N ILE A 43 -2.65 -8.56 0.25
CA ILE A 43 -2.09 -7.60 -0.70
C ILE A 43 -0.98 -8.33 -1.43
N CYS A 44 -1.03 -8.34 -2.76
CA CYS A 44 -0.04 -9.01 -3.59
C CYS A 44 0.00 -8.39 -4.99
N ALA A 45 0.84 -8.93 -5.87
CA ALA A 45 0.89 -8.49 -7.25
C ALA A 45 -0.47 -8.66 -7.93
N SER A 46 -0.97 -7.60 -8.54
CA SER A 46 -2.26 -7.62 -9.25
C SER A 46 -2.29 -8.70 -10.34
N GLY A 47 -1.19 -8.86 -11.07
CA GLY A 47 -1.08 -9.85 -12.14
C GLY A 47 -1.09 -11.29 -11.67
N ALA A 48 -0.86 -11.55 -10.39
CA ALA A 48 -0.90 -12.90 -9.83
C ALA A 48 -2.31 -13.33 -9.43
N VAL A 49 -3.23 -12.39 -9.24
CA VAL A 49 -4.60 -12.66 -8.80
C VAL A 49 -5.42 -13.21 -9.96
N PRO A 50 -6.09 -14.36 -9.81
CA PRO A 50 -6.92 -14.90 -10.87
C PRO A 50 -8.02 -13.94 -11.32
N ALA A 51 -8.35 -13.98 -12.61
CA ALA A 51 -9.36 -13.09 -13.18
C ALA A 51 -10.76 -13.31 -12.59
N ASP A 52 -11.03 -14.53 -12.09
CA ASP A 52 -12.33 -14.90 -11.51
C ASP A 52 -12.41 -14.70 -9.98
N ALA A 53 -11.38 -14.13 -9.36
CA ALA A 53 -11.43 -13.84 -7.94
C ALA A 53 -12.56 -12.83 -7.65
N ALA A 54 -13.37 -13.13 -6.61
CA ALA A 54 -14.64 -12.44 -6.43
C ALA A 54 -14.52 -11.07 -5.74
N LYS A 55 -13.67 -10.96 -4.73
CA LYS A 55 -13.55 -9.73 -3.93
C LYS A 55 -12.13 -9.19 -4.07
N VAL A 56 -11.91 -8.44 -5.13
CA VAL A 56 -10.59 -7.90 -5.48
C VAL A 56 -10.71 -6.44 -5.86
N GLU A 57 -9.85 -5.60 -5.29
CA GLU A 57 -9.61 -4.25 -5.76
C GLU A 57 -8.21 -4.20 -6.37
N ARG A 58 -8.15 -4.00 -7.67
CA ARG A 58 -6.90 -3.88 -8.43
C ARG A 58 -6.51 -2.41 -8.57
N GLY A 59 -5.36 -2.16 -9.15
CA GLY A 59 -4.95 -0.82 -9.53
C GLY A 59 -4.37 -0.01 -8.38
N TRP A 60 -3.67 -0.65 -7.46
CA TRP A 60 -2.95 0.03 -6.38
C TRP A 60 -1.47 0.14 -6.71
N ARG A 61 -0.85 1.23 -6.32
CA ARG A 61 0.60 1.43 -6.39
C ARG A 61 1.10 1.83 -5.01
N ALA A 62 2.29 1.39 -4.67
CA ALA A 62 2.87 1.63 -3.35
C ALA A 62 3.98 2.66 -3.39
N LEU A 63 3.95 3.57 -2.43
CA LEU A 63 5.04 4.47 -2.11
C LEU A 63 5.65 3.97 -0.80
N VAL A 64 6.95 3.76 -0.76
CA VAL A 64 7.65 3.25 0.42
C VAL A 64 8.61 4.29 0.95
N VAL A 65 8.61 4.47 2.27
CA VAL A 65 9.58 5.35 2.93
C VAL A 65 10.96 4.71 2.82
N THR A 66 11.91 5.43 2.22
CA THR A 66 13.26 4.92 1.98
C THR A 66 14.21 5.13 3.15
N THR A 67 13.86 6.02 4.07
CA THR A 67 14.65 6.27 5.27
C THR A 67 14.24 5.27 6.34
N ALA A 68 15.22 4.60 6.96
CA ALA A 68 14.95 3.69 8.07
C ALA A 68 14.21 4.43 9.18
N MET A 69 13.14 3.81 9.71
CA MET A 69 12.31 4.42 10.73
C MET A 69 12.45 3.67 12.05
N ASP A 70 12.50 4.45 13.13
CA ASP A 70 12.43 3.94 14.49
C ASP A 70 10.97 4.03 14.94
N PHE A 71 10.45 3.01 15.61
CA PHE A 71 9.10 3.04 16.19
C PHE A 71 8.90 4.17 17.18
N SER A 72 9.97 4.71 17.74
CA SER A 72 9.88 5.87 18.63
C SER A 72 9.56 7.17 17.91
N VAL A 73 9.73 7.23 16.59
CA VAL A 73 9.42 8.42 15.79
C VAL A 73 7.91 8.55 15.66
N THR A 74 7.37 9.64 16.17
CA THR A 74 5.93 9.91 16.12
C THR A 74 5.60 10.84 14.96
N GLY A 75 4.36 10.74 14.46
CA GLY A 75 3.87 11.65 13.44
C GLY A 75 4.34 11.37 12.02
N VAL A 76 5.14 10.32 11.79
CA VAL A 76 5.63 10.00 10.45
C VAL A 76 4.48 9.67 9.51
N ALA A 77 3.59 8.77 9.93
CA ALA A 77 2.44 8.41 9.12
C ALA A 77 1.53 9.62 8.86
N ALA A 78 1.31 10.46 9.87
CA ALA A 78 0.48 11.66 9.73
C ALA A 78 1.10 12.65 8.76
N ALA A 79 2.43 12.83 8.78
CA ALA A 79 3.14 13.75 7.89
C ALA A 79 2.95 13.36 6.41
N LEU A 80 2.72 12.08 6.14
CA LEU A 80 2.50 11.56 4.78
C LEU A 80 1.02 11.46 4.43
N THR A 81 0.18 11.00 5.37
CA THR A 81 -1.25 10.81 5.09
C THR A 81 -2.05 12.11 5.11
N ALA A 82 -1.66 13.09 5.91
CA ALA A 82 -2.38 14.37 5.99
C ALA A 82 -2.40 15.13 4.65
N PRO A 83 -1.25 15.33 3.95
CA PRO A 83 -1.31 15.98 2.65
C PRO A 83 -2.12 15.19 1.61
N LEU A 84 -2.10 13.86 1.67
CA LEU A 84 -2.91 13.03 0.77
C LEU A 84 -4.40 13.21 1.07
N ALA A 85 -4.78 13.20 2.33
CA ALA A 85 -6.18 13.43 2.73
C ALA A 85 -6.67 14.81 2.30
N GLN A 86 -5.85 15.83 2.47
CA GLN A 86 -6.17 17.20 2.06
C GLN A 86 -6.36 17.32 0.54
N ALA A 87 -5.64 16.50 -0.23
CA ALA A 87 -5.80 16.43 -1.68
C ALA A 87 -6.96 15.53 -2.12
N GLY A 88 -7.68 14.93 -1.18
CA GLY A 88 -8.78 14.02 -1.49
C GLY A 88 -8.33 12.66 -2.00
N VAL A 89 -7.09 12.27 -1.72
CA VAL A 89 -6.54 10.97 -2.15
C VAL A 89 -6.69 9.97 -1.02
N SER A 90 -7.44 8.90 -1.28
CA SER A 90 -7.53 7.77 -0.35
C SER A 90 -6.22 7.00 -0.32
N VAL A 91 -5.79 6.60 0.87
CA VAL A 91 -4.55 5.88 1.06
C VAL A 91 -4.78 4.65 1.93
N LEU A 92 -4.11 3.55 1.59
CA LEU A 92 -4.09 2.34 2.40
C LEU A 92 -2.68 2.17 2.95
N PRO A 93 -2.46 2.47 4.23
CA PRO A 93 -1.14 2.31 4.83
C PRO A 93 -0.89 0.87 5.24
N VAL A 94 0.35 0.42 5.05
CA VAL A 94 0.81 -0.90 5.50
C VAL A 94 2.12 -0.68 6.27
N ALA A 95 2.08 -0.98 7.55
CA ALA A 95 3.25 -0.84 8.41
C ALA A 95 3.98 -2.18 8.54
N THR A 96 5.30 -2.14 8.45
CA THR A 96 6.16 -3.29 8.73
C THR A 96 7.09 -2.95 9.88
N TYR A 97 7.97 -3.88 10.24
CA TYR A 97 8.92 -3.64 11.32
C TYR A 97 9.86 -2.47 10.99
N ASP A 98 10.34 -2.41 9.74
CA ASP A 98 11.39 -1.46 9.36
C ASP A 98 10.84 -0.18 8.73
N THR A 99 9.65 -0.21 8.12
CA THR A 99 9.19 0.94 7.34
C THR A 99 7.67 0.93 7.14
N ASP A 100 7.18 1.98 6.48
CA ASP A 100 5.78 2.13 6.09
C ASP A 100 5.64 2.19 4.58
N TYR A 101 4.55 1.61 4.10
CA TYR A 101 4.12 1.63 2.72
C TYR A 101 2.78 2.35 2.64
N PHE A 102 2.60 3.15 1.60
CA PHE A 102 1.36 3.89 1.38
C PHE A 102 0.84 3.57 0.00
N LEU A 103 -0.27 2.84 -0.05
CA LEU A 103 -0.87 2.42 -1.31
C LEU A 103 -1.92 3.44 -1.73
N VAL A 104 -1.85 3.86 -2.98
CA VAL A 104 -2.81 4.75 -3.61
C VAL A 104 -3.26 4.15 -4.93
N LYS A 105 -4.47 4.50 -5.36
CA LYS A 105 -4.98 4.02 -6.64
C LYS A 105 -4.16 4.61 -7.79
N CYS A 106 -3.95 3.83 -8.84
CA CYS A 106 -3.18 4.24 -10.00
C CYS A 106 -3.70 5.55 -10.61
N GLU A 107 -5.01 5.72 -10.70
CA GLU A 107 -5.62 6.92 -11.27
C GLU A 107 -5.44 8.16 -10.39
N ARG A 108 -5.03 8.00 -9.15
CA ARG A 108 -4.74 9.11 -8.23
C ARG A 108 -3.25 9.28 -7.94
N LEU A 109 -2.41 8.50 -8.60
CA LEU A 109 -0.96 8.50 -8.31
C LEU A 109 -0.33 9.87 -8.58
N ALA A 110 -0.65 10.50 -9.70
CA ALA A 110 -0.11 11.81 -10.03
C ALA A 110 -0.50 12.86 -8.98
N ASP A 111 -1.76 12.87 -8.55
CA ASP A 111 -2.23 13.79 -7.51
C ASP A 111 -1.57 13.50 -6.17
N ALA A 112 -1.35 12.24 -5.85
CA ALA A 112 -0.67 11.83 -4.62
C ALA A 112 0.77 12.36 -4.58
N ILE A 113 1.52 12.15 -5.67
CA ILE A 113 2.90 12.62 -5.78
C ILE A 113 2.96 14.15 -5.68
N GLU A 114 2.08 14.85 -6.38
CA GLU A 114 2.03 16.30 -6.32
C GLU A 114 1.79 16.80 -4.89
N ALA A 115 0.84 16.19 -4.17
CA ALA A 115 0.54 16.58 -2.80
C ALA A 115 1.72 16.34 -1.87
N LEU A 116 2.44 15.23 -2.03
CA LEU A 116 3.60 14.92 -1.22
C LEU A 116 4.75 15.88 -1.50
N LEU A 117 5.01 16.22 -2.76
CA LEU A 117 6.02 17.19 -3.14
C LEU A 117 5.70 18.58 -2.57
N ALA A 118 4.44 19.01 -2.64
CA ALA A 118 4.00 20.29 -2.11
C ALA A 118 4.17 20.36 -0.59
N ALA A 119 4.12 19.23 0.10
CA ALA A 119 4.33 19.15 1.55
C ALA A 119 5.82 19.06 1.93
N GLY A 120 6.72 19.10 0.97
CA GLY A 120 8.17 19.09 1.20
C GLY A 120 8.81 17.72 1.17
N HIS A 121 8.06 16.67 0.81
CA HIS A 121 8.62 15.34 0.65
C HIS A 121 9.23 15.16 -0.73
N GLN A 122 10.07 14.14 -0.87
CA GLN A 122 10.67 13.75 -2.14
C GLN A 122 10.14 12.40 -2.56
N VAL A 123 9.91 12.24 -3.87
CA VAL A 123 9.44 10.98 -4.43
C VAL A 123 10.37 10.59 -5.58
N ILE A 124 10.97 9.42 -5.48
CA ILE A 124 11.83 8.86 -6.52
C ILE A 124 11.14 7.67 -7.19
N ALA A 125 11.41 7.49 -8.45
CA ALA A 125 10.85 6.37 -9.22
C ALA A 125 11.68 5.12 -9.07
#